data_138dbeece56dc69f165111352a9f280b
#
_entry.id   138dbeece56dc69f165111352a9f280b
#
_cell.length_a   1.000
_cell.length_b   1.000
_cell.length_c   1.000
_cell.angle_alpha   90.00
_cell.angle_beta   90.00
_cell.angle_gamma   90.00
#
_symmetry.space_group_name_H-M   'P 1'
#
loop_
_entity.id
_entity.type
_entity.pdbx_description
1 polymer ?
#
loop_
_entity_poly.entity_id
_entity_poly.type
_entity_poly.pdbx_seq_one_letter_code
_entity_poly.pdbx_strand_id
1 'polypeptide(L)'
;LDVSSNTALTDLNCSFNQLTSLDVTNNTALTYLNLLDQRIQGAETLTSLDVTNNTALTYLQCANAGLTSLDVSSNTALTYLSCSINSSAGLDVSNNTALTYLACSYSQLTSLDVSANTALEELYCHQNQLTSLDVSSNTSLTTLYCLENQLTSLDVSANTSLTTLYCHNNSLTSLDVSNNTALTILGLNYNQFTTIDVS
;
A
#
# COMPACT_ATOMS: atom_id res chain seq x y z
N LEU A 1 19.36 -15.97 7.27
CA LEU A 1 18.48 -16.44 8.38
C LEU A 1 17.82 -17.74 7.93
N ASP A 2 17.93 -18.78 8.75
CA ASP A 2 17.25 -20.06 8.51
C ASP A 2 16.20 -20.29 9.61
N VAL A 3 14.95 -20.38 9.21
CA VAL A 3 13.78 -20.65 10.07
C VAL A 3 13.02 -21.90 9.63
N SER A 4 13.59 -22.69 8.71
CA SER A 4 12.92 -23.83 8.06
C SER A 4 12.44 -24.92 9.01
N SER A 5 13.11 -25.06 10.17
CA SER A 5 12.72 -26.03 11.22
C SER A 5 11.70 -25.46 12.23
N ASN A 6 11.43 -24.15 12.18
CA ASN A 6 10.51 -23.49 13.12
C ASN A 6 9.08 -23.48 12.57
N THR A 7 8.52 -24.64 12.27
CA THR A 7 7.23 -24.77 11.56
C THR A 7 6.03 -24.27 12.35
N ALA A 8 6.16 -24.09 13.65
CA ALA A 8 5.14 -23.53 14.54
C ALA A 8 5.26 -22.01 14.71
N LEU A 9 6.16 -21.34 13.96
CA LEU A 9 6.38 -19.90 14.07
C LEU A 9 5.15 -19.16 13.57
N THR A 10 4.58 -18.29 14.41
CA THR A 10 3.42 -17.44 14.10
C THR A 10 3.82 -16.00 13.83
N ASP A 11 4.91 -15.55 14.42
CA ASP A 11 5.38 -14.17 14.37
C ASP A 11 6.87 -14.14 14.05
N LEU A 12 7.23 -13.47 12.95
CA LEU A 12 8.62 -13.25 12.56
C LEU A 12 8.86 -11.76 12.36
N ASN A 13 9.69 -11.17 13.22
CA ASN A 13 10.20 -9.83 13.03
C ASN A 13 11.70 -9.88 12.81
N CYS A 14 12.12 -9.57 11.59
CA CYS A 14 13.52 -9.43 11.22
C CYS A 14 13.78 -8.08 10.53
N SER A 15 13.02 -7.05 10.93
CA SER A 15 13.20 -5.67 10.46
C SER A 15 14.58 -5.10 10.80
N PHE A 16 15.02 -4.10 10.00
CA PHE A 16 16.29 -3.40 10.17
C PHE A 16 17.52 -4.34 10.17
N ASN A 17 17.51 -5.32 9.28
CA ASN A 17 18.60 -6.24 9.02
C ASN A 17 19.17 -6.05 7.61
N GLN A 18 19.94 -7.00 7.14
CA GLN A 18 20.61 -7.00 5.83
C GLN A 18 20.41 -8.35 5.15
N LEU A 19 19.17 -8.84 5.21
CA LEU A 19 18.84 -10.12 4.60
C LEU A 19 18.90 -10.00 3.08
N THR A 20 19.66 -10.86 2.45
CA THR A 20 19.70 -11.02 0.99
C THR A 20 18.78 -12.14 0.51
N SER A 21 18.35 -13.01 1.42
CA SER A 21 17.36 -14.05 1.19
C SER A 21 16.62 -14.39 2.48
N LEU A 22 15.37 -14.78 2.34
CA LEU A 22 14.56 -15.35 3.41
C LEU A 22 13.63 -16.39 2.81
N ASP A 23 13.67 -17.61 3.35
CA ASP A 23 12.73 -18.68 3.03
C ASP A 23 11.80 -18.90 4.23
N VAL A 24 10.51 -18.65 4.03
CA VAL A 24 9.43 -18.87 5.02
C VAL A 24 8.41 -19.91 4.54
N THR A 25 8.69 -20.63 3.46
CA THR A 25 7.76 -21.57 2.84
C THR A 25 7.30 -22.70 3.75
N ASN A 26 8.11 -23.08 4.75
CA ASN A 26 7.77 -24.08 5.76
C ASN A 26 7.04 -23.50 6.99
N ASN A 27 7.02 -22.18 7.14
CA ASN A 27 6.42 -21.51 8.31
C ASN A 27 4.95 -21.17 8.03
N THR A 28 4.16 -22.20 7.72
CA THR A 28 2.75 -22.04 7.25
C THR A 28 1.81 -21.50 8.32
N ALA A 29 2.25 -21.47 9.58
CA ALA A 29 1.49 -20.89 10.69
C ALA A 29 1.73 -19.38 10.88
N LEU A 30 2.59 -18.75 10.05
CA LEU A 30 2.87 -17.31 10.16
C LEU A 30 1.60 -16.49 9.95
N THR A 31 1.32 -15.64 10.93
CA THR A 31 0.28 -14.61 10.88
C THR A 31 0.86 -13.19 10.78
N TYR A 32 2.09 -13.01 11.26
CA TYR A 32 2.80 -11.73 11.27
C TYR A 32 4.21 -11.89 10.69
N LEU A 33 4.52 -11.09 9.66
CA LEU A 33 5.86 -11.03 9.04
C LEU A 33 6.29 -9.58 8.87
N ASN A 34 7.41 -9.22 9.49
CA ASN A 34 8.00 -7.89 9.39
C ASN A 34 9.44 -7.95 8.87
N LEU A 35 9.64 -7.38 7.67
CA LEU A 35 10.91 -7.28 6.95
C LEU A 35 11.28 -5.81 6.69
N LEU A 36 10.70 -4.87 7.43
CA LEU A 36 10.94 -3.43 7.23
C LEU A 36 12.43 -3.14 7.18
N ASP A 37 12.85 -2.44 6.12
CA ASP A 37 14.19 -1.89 5.95
C ASP A 37 15.31 -2.95 5.97
N GLN A 38 15.44 -3.68 4.87
CA GLN A 38 16.54 -4.63 4.64
C GLN A 38 17.68 -4.01 3.81
N ARG A 39 17.61 -2.70 3.49
CA ARG A 39 18.58 -2.05 2.61
C ARG A 39 19.73 -1.45 3.37
N ILE A 40 20.94 -1.69 2.83
CA ILE A 40 22.13 -0.86 3.07
C ILE A 40 22.59 -0.30 1.73
N GLN A 41 22.96 0.96 1.71
CA GLN A 41 23.52 1.59 0.49
C GLN A 41 24.71 0.78 -0.02
N GLY A 42 24.61 0.27 -1.27
CA GLY A 42 25.69 -0.44 -1.95
C GLY A 42 25.79 -1.94 -1.65
N ALA A 43 24.85 -2.53 -0.89
CA ALA A 43 24.81 -3.97 -0.62
C ALA A 43 23.74 -4.69 -1.47
N GLU A 44 23.88 -6.02 -1.57
CA GLU A 44 22.84 -6.88 -2.10
C GLU A 44 21.57 -6.75 -1.23
N THR A 45 20.40 -6.80 -1.86
CA THR A 45 19.10 -6.62 -1.21
C THR A 45 18.24 -7.88 -1.36
N LEU A 46 17.21 -8.00 -0.54
CA LEU A 46 16.21 -9.04 -0.66
C LEU A 46 15.35 -8.77 -1.91
N THR A 47 15.71 -9.36 -3.06
CA THR A 47 15.06 -9.08 -4.34
C THR A 47 13.74 -9.81 -4.53
N SER A 48 13.49 -10.89 -3.77
CA SER A 48 12.28 -11.71 -3.85
C SER A 48 11.87 -12.21 -2.47
N LEU A 49 10.57 -12.37 -2.29
CA LEU A 49 9.96 -12.97 -1.10
C LEU A 49 8.81 -13.88 -1.56
N ASP A 50 8.87 -15.16 -1.21
CA ASP A 50 7.78 -16.10 -1.45
C ASP A 50 6.96 -16.29 -0.17
N VAL A 51 5.72 -15.84 -0.18
CA VAL A 51 4.75 -15.97 0.93
C VAL A 51 3.53 -16.80 0.52
N THR A 52 3.59 -17.49 -0.62
CA THR A 52 2.43 -18.23 -1.19
C THR A 52 1.92 -19.34 -0.26
N ASN A 53 2.80 -19.94 0.55
CA ASN A 53 2.42 -20.96 1.55
C ASN A 53 1.94 -20.36 2.89
N ASN A 54 2.16 -19.06 3.13
CA ASN A 54 1.84 -18.42 4.39
C ASN A 54 0.40 -17.85 4.36
N THR A 55 -0.56 -18.72 4.08
CA THR A 55 -1.97 -18.33 3.85
C THR A 55 -2.67 -17.77 5.09
N ALA A 56 -2.08 -17.97 6.28
CA ALA A 56 -2.57 -17.42 7.54
C ALA A 56 -2.09 -15.98 7.81
N LEU A 57 -1.25 -15.39 6.92
CA LEU A 57 -0.74 -14.01 7.13
C LEU A 57 -1.90 -13.00 7.18
N THR A 58 -1.91 -12.25 8.28
CA THR A 58 -2.79 -11.09 8.46
C THR A 58 -2.02 -9.77 8.40
N TYR A 59 -0.72 -9.81 8.67
CA TYR A 59 0.17 -8.65 8.68
C TYR A 59 1.44 -8.93 7.88
N LEU A 60 1.69 -8.12 6.84
CA LEU A 60 2.93 -8.15 6.07
C LEU A 60 3.51 -6.74 5.94
N GLN A 61 4.67 -6.54 6.54
CA GLN A 61 5.48 -5.35 6.39
C GLN A 61 6.77 -5.70 5.66
N CYS A 62 6.92 -5.25 4.42
CA CYS A 62 8.10 -5.47 3.59
C CYS A 62 8.56 -4.18 2.88
N ALA A 63 8.24 -3.01 3.47
CA ALA A 63 8.70 -1.74 2.92
C ALA A 63 10.22 -1.63 2.99
N ASN A 64 10.81 -1.01 1.96
CA ASN A 64 12.26 -0.82 1.83
C ASN A 64 13.07 -2.12 1.94
N ALA A 65 12.50 -3.24 1.50
CA ALA A 65 13.18 -4.54 1.51
C ALA A 65 14.06 -4.76 0.26
N GLY A 66 13.76 -4.08 -0.85
CA GLY A 66 14.46 -4.23 -2.12
C GLY A 66 13.77 -5.14 -3.12
N LEU A 67 12.53 -5.54 -2.83
CA LEU A 67 11.76 -6.45 -3.68
C LEU A 67 11.54 -5.86 -5.08
N THR A 68 11.67 -6.71 -6.09
CA THR A 68 11.37 -6.38 -7.49
C THR A 68 9.96 -6.83 -7.90
N SER A 69 9.37 -7.74 -7.15
CA SER A 69 7.99 -8.20 -7.28
C SER A 69 7.48 -8.71 -5.93
N LEU A 70 6.18 -8.71 -5.74
CA LEU A 70 5.51 -9.30 -4.58
C LEU A 70 4.20 -9.95 -5.02
N ASP A 71 4.06 -11.24 -4.79
CA ASP A 71 2.82 -11.97 -4.99
C ASP A 71 2.17 -12.25 -3.63
N VAL A 72 1.00 -11.66 -3.40
CA VAL A 72 0.18 -11.84 -2.19
C VAL A 72 -1.17 -12.51 -2.49
N SER A 73 -1.32 -13.08 -3.69
CA SER A 73 -2.59 -13.65 -4.15
C SER A 73 -3.12 -14.78 -3.28
N SER A 74 -2.23 -15.52 -2.59
CA SER A 74 -2.59 -16.59 -1.66
C SER A 74 -2.86 -16.10 -0.22
N ASN A 75 -2.51 -14.86 0.10
CA ASN A 75 -2.58 -14.31 1.47
C ASN A 75 -3.92 -13.58 1.68
N THR A 76 -5.02 -14.29 1.48
CA THR A 76 -6.39 -13.72 1.48
C THR A 76 -6.84 -13.21 2.84
N ALA A 77 -6.15 -13.58 3.93
CA ALA A 77 -6.40 -13.11 5.28
C ALA A 77 -5.70 -11.78 5.63
N LEU A 78 -4.89 -11.20 4.70
CA LEU A 78 -4.18 -9.95 4.96
C LEU A 78 -5.15 -8.82 5.26
N THR A 79 -4.93 -8.18 6.42
CA THR A 79 -5.59 -6.93 6.82
C THR A 79 -4.64 -5.74 6.73
N TYR A 80 -3.34 -5.98 6.86
CA TYR A 80 -2.28 -4.96 6.78
C TYR A 80 -1.23 -5.37 5.75
N LEU A 81 -1.00 -4.52 4.74
CA LEU A 81 0.08 -4.66 3.78
C LEU A 81 0.85 -3.35 3.63
N SER A 82 2.15 -3.40 3.93
CA SER A 82 3.06 -2.30 3.61
C SER A 82 4.22 -2.81 2.76
N CYS A 83 4.24 -2.40 1.50
CA CYS A 83 5.23 -2.79 0.50
C CYS A 83 5.89 -1.58 -0.19
N SER A 84 5.83 -0.40 0.44
CA SER A 84 6.42 0.85 -0.06
C SER A 84 7.92 0.76 -0.30
N ILE A 85 8.46 1.64 -1.15
CA ILE A 85 9.90 1.78 -1.40
C ILE A 85 10.50 0.45 -1.93
N ASN A 86 9.76 -0.24 -2.77
CA ASN A 86 10.23 -1.40 -3.52
C ASN A 86 10.25 -1.06 -5.03
N SER A 87 10.88 -1.88 -5.84
CA SER A 87 10.96 -1.65 -7.30
C SER A 87 9.91 -2.46 -8.06
N SER A 88 8.77 -2.74 -7.41
CA SER A 88 7.70 -3.54 -7.97
C SER A 88 6.82 -2.67 -8.87
N ALA A 89 6.98 -2.80 -10.19
CA ALA A 89 6.21 -2.02 -11.16
C ALA A 89 4.72 -2.39 -11.24
N GLY A 90 4.29 -3.46 -10.57
CA GLY A 90 2.90 -3.91 -10.49
C GLY A 90 2.60 -4.49 -9.11
N LEU A 91 1.41 -4.21 -8.61
CA LEU A 91 0.89 -4.76 -7.37
C LEU A 91 -0.55 -5.21 -7.62
N ASP A 92 -0.82 -6.50 -7.42
CA ASP A 92 -2.17 -7.06 -7.47
C ASP A 92 -2.63 -7.42 -6.05
N VAL A 93 -3.68 -6.75 -5.59
CA VAL A 93 -4.31 -6.96 -4.28
C VAL A 93 -5.76 -7.43 -4.41
N SER A 94 -6.17 -7.88 -5.60
CA SER A 94 -7.56 -8.26 -5.89
C SER A 94 -8.09 -9.40 -5.01
N ASN A 95 -7.20 -10.29 -4.55
CA ASN A 95 -7.56 -11.39 -3.65
C ASN A 95 -7.53 -11.01 -2.15
N ASN A 96 -6.94 -9.84 -1.81
CA ASN A 96 -6.75 -9.43 -0.42
C ASN A 96 -7.94 -8.56 0.06
N THR A 97 -9.13 -9.11 -0.03
CA THR A 97 -10.39 -8.38 0.22
C THR A 97 -10.59 -7.95 1.67
N ALA A 98 -9.80 -8.50 2.59
CA ALA A 98 -9.82 -8.14 4.01
C ALA A 98 -8.91 -6.95 4.37
N LEU A 99 -8.16 -6.38 3.38
CA LEU A 99 -7.25 -5.26 3.64
C LEU A 99 -8.01 -4.05 4.19
N THR A 100 -7.53 -3.58 5.34
CA THR A 100 -7.92 -2.30 5.94
C THR A 100 -6.82 -1.24 5.80
N TYR A 101 -5.57 -1.66 5.66
CA TYR A 101 -4.40 -0.80 5.48
C TYR A 101 -3.57 -1.24 4.27
N LEU A 102 -3.32 -0.32 3.34
CA LEU A 102 -2.42 -0.53 2.21
C LEU A 102 -1.44 0.63 2.06
N ALA A 103 -0.13 0.34 2.14
CA ALA A 103 0.93 1.27 1.81
C ALA A 103 1.80 0.71 0.68
N CYS A 104 1.77 1.38 -0.49
CA CYS A 104 2.52 1.03 -1.68
C CYS A 104 3.21 2.27 -2.32
N SER A 105 3.59 3.23 -1.49
CA SER A 105 4.23 4.47 -1.92
C SER A 105 5.65 4.23 -2.44
N TYR A 106 6.19 5.15 -3.29
CA TYR A 106 7.55 5.06 -3.81
C TYR A 106 7.85 3.75 -4.57
N SER A 107 6.87 3.17 -5.28
CA SER A 107 6.97 1.83 -5.86
C SER A 107 6.91 1.84 -7.39
N GLN A 108 6.95 3.02 -8.02
CA GLN A 108 6.92 3.22 -9.48
C GLN A 108 5.63 2.65 -10.15
N LEU A 109 4.54 2.53 -9.40
CA LEU A 109 3.27 2.03 -9.92
C LEU A 109 2.72 2.97 -10.98
N THR A 110 2.32 2.43 -12.12
CA THR A 110 1.62 3.16 -13.19
C THR A 110 0.11 2.99 -13.13
N SER A 111 -0.36 1.96 -12.42
CA SER A 111 -1.76 1.70 -12.13
C SER A 111 -1.91 1.04 -10.76
N LEU A 112 -3.05 1.21 -10.13
CA LEU A 112 -3.41 0.53 -8.88
C LEU A 112 -4.92 0.29 -8.90
N ASP A 113 -5.32 -0.98 -8.80
CA ASP A 113 -6.72 -1.38 -8.66
C ASP A 113 -6.97 -1.82 -7.21
N VAL A 114 -7.84 -1.08 -6.53
CA VAL A 114 -8.28 -1.37 -5.16
C VAL A 114 -9.78 -1.65 -5.08
N SER A 115 -10.43 -1.90 -6.21
CA SER A 115 -11.89 -2.10 -6.28
C SER A 115 -12.40 -3.28 -5.46
N ALA A 116 -11.56 -4.33 -5.29
CA ALA A 116 -11.89 -5.50 -4.47
C ALA A 116 -11.67 -5.26 -2.96
N ASN A 117 -10.92 -4.22 -2.58
CA ASN A 117 -10.51 -3.97 -1.19
C ASN A 117 -11.52 -3.05 -0.49
N THR A 118 -12.77 -3.46 -0.43
CA THR A 118 -13.88 -2.63 0.06
C THR A 118 -13.82 -2.30 1.55
N ALA A 119 -13.01 -3.05 2.32
CA ALA A 119 -12.77 -2.81 3.74
C ALA A 119 -11.65 -1.77 4.01
N LEU A 120 -11.04 -1.19 2.93
CA LEU A 120 -9.88 -0.33 3.08
C LEU A 120 -10.23 0.97 3.82
N GLU A 121 -9.51 1.23 4.91
CA GLU A 121 -9.63 2.42 5.76
C GLU A 121 -8.49 3.42 5.50
N GLU A 122 -7.30 2.92 5.19
CA GLU A 122 -6.12 3.75 4.94
C GLU A 122 -5.39 3.32 3.66
N LEU A 123 -5.22 4.26 2.73
CA LEU A 123 -4.49 4.06 1.48
C LEU A 123 -3.36 5.07 1.33
N TYR A 124 -2.13 4.57 1.25
CA TYR A 124 -0.92 5.33 0.98
C TYR A 124 -0.31 4.88 -0.34
N CYS A 125 -0.58 5.61 -1.42
CA CYS A 125 -0.09 5.34 -2.78
C CYS A 125 0.67 6.52 -3.38
N HIS A 126 1.20 7.40 -2.53
CA HIS A 126 1.92 8.60 -2.96
C HIS A 126 3.28 8.28 -3.59
N GLN A 127 3.83 9.23 -4.35
CA GLN A 127 5.11 9.11 -5.05
C GLN A 127 5.17 7.86 -5.93
N ASN A 128 4.18 7.76 -6.82
CA ASN A 128 4.09 6.78 -7.88
C ASN A 128 3.92 7.48 -9.24
N GLN A 129 3.48 6.77 -10.27
CA GLN A 129 3.26 7.29 -11.62
C GLN A 129 1.79 7.09 -12.04
N LEU A 130 0.86 7.14 -11.07
CA LEU A 130 -0.56 6.91 -11.32
C LEU A 130 -1.14 8.08 -12.14
N THR A 131 -1.79 7.75 -13.26
CA THR A 131 -2.52 8.72 -14.09
C THR A 131 -4.00 8.77 -13.75
N SER A 132 -4.52 7.74 -13.09
CA SER A 132 -5.87 7.63 -12.56
C SER A 132 -5.88 6.82 -11.27
N LEU A 133 -6.86 7.05 -10.42
CA LEU A 133 -7.10 6.28 -9.21
C LEU A 133 -8.61 6.25 -8.97
N ASP A 134 -9.19 5.06 -8.94
CA ASP A 134 -10.59 4.84 -8.60
C ASP A 134 -10.70 4.29 -7.18
N VAL A 135 -11.34 5.06 -6.30
CA VAL A 135 -11.58 4.70 -4.89
C VAL A 135 -13.08 4.60 -4.59
N SER A 136 -13.93 4.56 -5.60
CA SER A 136 -15.39 4.56 -5.46
C SER A 136 -15.93 3.36 -4.67
N SER A 137 -15.23 2.21 -4.71
CA SER A 137 -15.58 1.01 -3.95
C SER A 137 -15.10 1.04 -2.49
N ASN A 138 -14.17 1.94 -2.15
CA ASN A 138 -13.51 1.98 -0.84
C ASN A 138 -14.22 2.97 0.10
N THR A 139 -15.50 2.73 0.33
CA THR A 139 -16.37 3.66 1.07
C THR A 139 -16.01 3.82 2.56
N SER A 140 -15.17 2.92 3.09
CA SER A 140 -14.65 2.97 4.46
C SER A 140 -13.40 3.84 4.62
N LEU A 141 -12.85 4.41 3.50
CA LEU A 141 -11.63 5.20 3.56
C LEU A 141 -11.78 6.41 4.49
N THR A 142 -10.87 6.49 5.44
CA THR A 142 -10.69 7.64 6.35
C THR A 142 -9.45 8.45 6.00
N THR A 143 -8.46 7.81 5.39
CA THR A 143 -7.16 8.42 5.04
C THR A 143 -6.75 8.04 3.62
N LEU A 144 -6.52 9.06 2.78
CA LEU A 144 -6.01 8.88 1.41
C LEU A 144 -4.80 9.78 1.16
N TYR A 145 -3.64 9.16 0.90
CA TYR A 145 -2.41 9.82 0.47
C TYR A 145 -2.10 9.42 -0.96
N CYS A 146 -2.51 10.23 -1.93
CA CYS A 146 -2.25 10.04 -3.36
C CYS A 146 -1.42 11.17 -3.97
N LEU A 147 -0.72 11.94 -3.10
CA LEU A 147 0.14 13.04 -3.52
C LEU A 147 1.32 12.55 -4.39
N GLU A 148 1.91 13.49 -5.15
CA GLU A 148 3.07 13.20 -6.01
C GLU A 148 2.81 12.02 -6.97
N ASN A 149 1.78 12.17 -7.77
CA ASN A 149 1.40 11.30 -8.87
C ASN A 149 1.12 12.13 -10.15
N GLN A 150 0.45 11.57 -11.14
CA GLN A 150 0.11 12.24 -12.39
C GLN A 150 -1.42 12.31 -12.60
N LEU A 151 -2.19 12.36 -11.50
CA LEU A 151 -3.64 12.35 -11.55
C LEU A 151 -4.16 13.64 -12.21
N THR A 152 -5.04 13.49 -13.19
CA THR A 152 -5.72 14.62 -13.86
C THR A 152 -7.12 14.86 -13.31
N SER A 153 -7.70 13.86 -12.66
CA SER A 153 -8.98 13.90 -11.94
C SER A 153 -8.93 12.99 -10.74
N LEU A 154 -9.75 13.26 -9.74
CA LEU A 154 -9.95 12.41 -8.56
C LEU A 154 -11.39 12.58 -8.12
N ASP A 155 -12.13 11.49 -8.01
CA ASP A 155 -13.47 11.45 -7.45
C ASP A 155 -13.44 10.78 -6.08
N VAL A 156 -13.81 11.53 -5.04
CA VAL A 156 -13.90 11.07 -3.66
C VAL A 156 -15.33 11.14 -3.11
N SER A 157 -16.32 11.33 -3.99
CA SER A 157 -17.71 11.52 -3.61
C SER A 157 -18.31 10.35 -2.82
N ALA A 158 -17.82 9.12 -3.05
CA ALA A 158 -18.23 7.91 -2.33
C ALA A 158 -17.53 7.75 -0.96
N ASN A 159 -16.42 8.45 -0.73
CA ASN A 159 -15.57 8.28 0.46
C ASN A 159 -16.00 9.26 1.57
N THR A 160 -17.24 9.18 2.00
CA THR A 160 -17.85 10.14 2.94
C THR A 160 -17.24 10.11 4.34
N SER A 161 -16.48 9.05 4.66
CA SER A 161 -15.74 8.90 5.93
C SER A 161 -14.35 9.54 5.92
N LEU A 162 -13.89 10.13 4.78
CA LEU A 162 -12.57 10.74 4.69
C LEU A 162 -12.40 11.86 5.71
N THR A 163 -11.36 11.73 6.54
CA THR A 163 -10.89 12.76 7.47
C THR A 163 -9.61 13.44 7.00
N THR A 164 -8.82 12.71 6.18
CA THR A 164 -7.51 13.17 5.70
C THR A 164 -7.35 12.85 4.22
N LEU A 165 -7.13 13.90 3.40
CA LEU A 165 -6.84 13.78 1.98
C LEU A 165 -5.60 14.59 1.62
N TYR A 166 -4.55 13.93 1.15
CA TYR A 166 -3.40 14.56 0.53
C TYR A 166 -3.32 14.17 -0.95
N CYS A 167 -3.64 15.11 -1.84
CA CYS A 167 -3.57 14.94 -3.30
C CYS A 167 -2.72 16.04 -3.99
N HIS A 168 -1.86 16.72 -3.23
CA HIS A 168 -0.97 17.75 -3.78
C HIS A 168 0.08 17.16 -4.74
N ASN A 169 0.75 18.01 -5.53
CA ASN A 169 1.69 17.58 -6.57
C ASN A 169 1.06 16.55 -7.54
N ASN A 170 -0.06 16.94 -8.15
CA ASN A 170 -0.74 16.23 -9.23
C ASN A 170 -1.09 17.22 -10.37
N SER A 171 -1.93 16.82 -11.30
CA SER A 171 -2.41 17.68 -12.41
C SER A 171 -3.92 17.94 -12.32
N LEU A 172 -4.49 17.97 -11.11
CA LEU A 172 -5.92 18.18 -10.90
C LEU A 172 -6.31 19.59 -11.27
N THR A 173 -7.41 19.74 -12.03
CA THR A 173 -8.00 21.03 -12.41
C THR A 173 -9.23 21.39 -11.59
N SER A 174 -9.87 20.39 -10.99
CA SER A 174 -11.02 20.51 -10.08
C SER A 174 -11.01 19.37 -9.06
N LEU A 175 -11.63 19.59 -7.94
CA LEU A 175 -11.93 18.55 -6.93
C LEU A 175 -13.20 18.97 -6.20
N ASP A 176 -14.17 18.07 -6.14
CA ASP A 176 -15.38 18.22 -5.34
C ASP A 176 -15.23 17.42 -4.05
N VAL A 177 -15.30 18.09 -2.90
CA VAL A 177 -15.24 17.48 -1.55
C VAL A 177 -16.53 17.74 -0.75
N SER A 178 -17.60 18.18 -1.42
CA SER A 178 -18.86 18.53 -0.77
C SER A 178 -19.49 17.37 0.01
N ASN A 179 -19.24 16.13 -0.40
CA ASN A 179 -19.68 14.94 0.32
C ASN A 179 -18.75 14.51 1.47
N ASN A 180 -17.52 15.02 1.51
CA ASN A 180 -16.51 14.61 2.48
C ASN A 180 -16.55 15.51 3.73
N THR A 181 -17.72 15.62 4.35
CA THR A 181 -17.97 16.56 5.46
C THR A 181 -17.18 16.25 6.74
N ALA A 182 -16.55 15.06 6.82
CA ALA A 182 -15.66 14.67 7.92
C ALA A 182 -14.20 15.12 7.73
N LEU A 183 -13.85 15.75 6.57
CA LEU A 183 -12.47 16.19 6.31
C LEU A 183 -12.01 17.21 7.34
N THR A 184 -10.84 16.92 7.93
CA THR A 184 -10.12 17.82 8.83
C THR A 184 -8.77 18.24 8.26
N ILE A 185 -8.22 17.46 7.33
CA ILE A 185 -6.94 17.73 6.67
C ILE A 185 -7.12 17.58 5.16
N LEU A 186 -6.81 18.63 4.41
CA LEU A 186 -6.90 18.67 2.96
C LEU A 186 -5.67 19.34 2.35
N GLY A 187 -4.83 18.56 1.67
CA GLY A 187 -3.60 19.01 1.01
C GLY A 187 -3.79 19.08 -0.51
N LEU A 188 -3.88 20.28 -1.10
CA LEU A 188 -4.18 20.53 -2.52
C LEU A 188 -3.06 21.25 -3.28
N ASN A 189 -2.00 21.69 -2.62
CA ASN A 189 -0.95 22.52 -3.22
C ASN A 189 -0.29 21.82 -4.43
N TYR A 190 0.28 22.62 -5.34
CA TYR A 190 0.93 22.10 -6.56
C TYR A 190 0.00 21.25 -7.45
N ASN A 191 -1.19 21.77 -7.75
CA ASN A 191 -2.12 21.28 -8.75
C ASN A 191 -2.43 22.40 -9.78
N GLN A 192 -3.43 22.23 -10.63
CA GLN A 192 -3.81 23.17 -11.69
C GLN A 192 -5.18 23.84 -11.41
N PHE A 193 -5.57 23.96 -10.13
CA PHE A 193 -6.83 24.61 -9.77
C PHE A 193 -6.83 26.09 -10.17
N THR A 194 -7.87 26.53 -10.84
CA THR A 194 -8.14 27.95 -11.10
C THR A 194 -9.11 28.55 -10.10
N THR A 195 -9.97 27.72 -9.53
CA THR A 195 -10.89 28.05 -8.43
C THR A 195 -10.95 26.87 -7.48
N ILE A 196 -11.13 27.13 -6.20
CA ILE A 196 -11.31 26.08 -5.18
C ILE A 196 -12.60 26.44 -4.43
N ASP A 197 -13.58 25.55 -4.46
CA ASP A 197 -14.76 25.59 -3.63
C ASP A 197 -14.66 24.46 -2.60
N VAL A 198 -14.71 24.80 -1.35
CA VAL A 198 -14.61 23.87 -0.20
C VAL A 198 -15.84 24.00 0.71
N SER A 199 -16.95 24.57 0.18
CA SER A 199 -18.20 24.76 0.92
C SER A 199 -19.03 23.48 1.00
#